data_c4bc1facd235526ff89bca82b13710bf
#
_entry.id   c4bc1facd235526ff89bca82b13710bf
#
_cell.length_a   1.000
_cell.length_b   1.000
_cell.length_c   1.000
_cell.angle_alpha   90.00
_cell.angle_beta   90.00
_cell.angle_gamma   90.00
#
_symmetry.space_group_name_H-M   'P 1'
#
loop_
_entity.id
_entity.type
_entity.pdbx_description
1 polymer ?
#
loop_
_entity_poly.entity_id
_entity_poly.type
_entity_poly.pdbx_seq_one_letter_code
_entity_poly.pdbx_strand_id
1 'polypeptide(L)'
;MSANSATFQRNFWQTLWYWLFRALGWDAVYHEPGLKKYVVIVWPHTSNLDFPIGFIFSRAYPMPRPHFLAKDGAFKGIMGPIARWAGGIAVDRSKSTNFVEQVAAEFKRHDRFVLAVTPEGTRSKTPYWKSGFYYIALAANVPVVMATIDYGKKLIRYGTSFMPSGDLEADFEIIRRY
;
A
#
# COMPACT_ATOMS: atom_id res chain seq x y z
N MET A 1 -16.20 8.01 -20.85
CA MET A 1 -16.07 6.56 -20.87
C MET A 1 -16.18 6.08 -19.44
N SER A 2 -17.28 5.42 -19.10
CA SER A 2 -17.58 4.94 -17.75
C SER A 2 -16.57 3.87 -17.37
N ALA A 3 -15.81 4.13 -16.29
CA ALA A 3 -14.90 3.14 -15.73
C ALA A 3 -15.72 1.95 -15.23
N ASN A 4 -15.47 0.80 -15.81
CA ASN A 4 -16.12 -0.46 -15.48
C ASN A 4 -15.74 -0.84 -14.05
N SER A 5 -16.52 -0.39 -13.06
CA SER A 5 -16.40 -0.79 -11.68
C SER A 5 -16.87 -2.24 -11.60
N ALA A 6 -15.94 -3.18 -11.46
CA ALA A 6 -16.28 -4.54 -11.12
C ALA A 6 -17.25 -4.52 -9.94
N THR A 7 -18.47 -4.99 -10.15
CA THR A 7 -19.52 -5.07 -9.13
C THR A 7 -19.15 -6.21 -8.17
N PHE A 8 -18.38 -5.91 -7.14
CA PHE A 8 -18.23 -6.83 -6.02
C PHE A 8 -19.29 -6.50 -4.94
N GLN A 9 -19.78 -7.53 -4.26
CA GLN A 9 -20.73 -7.33 -3.16
C GLN A 9 -19.98 -6.82 -1.92
N ARG A 10 -20.31 -5.59 -1.50
CA ARG A 10 -19.81 -5.03 -0.24
C ARG A 10 -20.61 -5.60 0.92
N ASN A 11 -19.92 -5.98 1.99
CA ASN A 11 -20.60 -6.23 3.26
C ASN A 11 -21.05 -4.88 3.89
N PHE A 12 -21.86 -4.95 4.97
CA PHE A 12 -22.40 -3.77 5.64
C PHE A 12 -21.29 -2.76 6.04
N TRP A 13 -20.20 -3.23 6.64
CA TRP A 13 -19.09 -2.37 7.06
C TRP A 13 -18.35 -1.73 5.88
N GLN A 14 -18.10 -2.50 4.83
CA GLN A 14 -17.51 -1.97 3.60
C GLN A 14 -18.40 -0.90 2.96
N THR A 15 -19.72 -1.09 3.01
CA THR A 15 -20.69 -0.13 2.49
C THR A 15 -20.63 1.19 3.27
N LEU A 16 -20.53 1.12 4.60
CA LEU A 16 -20.39 2.32 5.45
C LEU A 16 -19.10 3.10 5.11
N TRP A 17 -17.96 2.41 5.04
CA TRP A 17 -16.67 3.01 4.65
C TRP A 17 -16.68 3.56 3.23
N TYR A 18 -17.35 2.88 2.30
CA TYR A 18 -17.53 3.37 0.93
C TYR A 18 -18.31 4.68 0.88
N TRP A 19 -19.41 4.79 1.61
CA TRP A 19 -20.18 6.02 1.65
C TRP A 19 -19.42 7.17 2.33
N LEU A 20 -18.62 6.88 3.36
CA LEU A 20 -17.71 7.87 3.94
C LEU A 20 -16.68 8.35 2.90
N PHE A 21 -16.08 7.41 2.16
CA PHE A 21 -15.14 7.72 1.09
C PHE A 21 -15.76 8.64 0.03
N ARG A 22 -16.98 8.31 -0.40
CA ARG A 22 -17.75 9.11 -1.36
C ARG A 22 -18.16 10.48 -0.80
N ALA A 23 -18.58 10.57 0.45
CA ALA A 23 -18.96 11.82 1.12
C ALA A 23 -17.78 12.80 1.25
N LEU A 24 -16.54 12.28 1.35
CA LEU A 24 -15.30 13.09 1.28
C LEU A 24 -14.97 13.53 -0.16
N GLY A 25 -15.80 13.15 -1.13
CA GLY A 25 -15.66 13.49 -2.54
C GLY A 25 -14.67 12.60 -3.32
N TRP A 26 -14.21 11.48 -2.73
CA TRP A 26 -13.28 10.57 -3.37
C TRP A 26 -13.97 9.51 -4.23
N ASP A 27 -13.28 9.09 -5.28
CA ASP A 27 -13.67 7.98 -6.14
C ASP A 27 -12.50 7.01 -6.34
N ALA A 28 -12.77 5.83 -6.90
CA ALA A 28 -11.73 4.86 -7.18
C ALA A 28 -11.98 4.06 -8.45
N VAL A 29 -10.90 3.82 -9.19
CA VAL A 29 -10.79 2.77 -10.19
C VAL A 29 -10.12 1.59 -9.50
N TYR A 30 -10.92 0.62 -9.10
CA TYR A 30 -10.48 -0.52 -8.33
C TYR A 30 -10.59 -1.80 -9.14
N HIS A 31 -9.46 -2.49 -9.28
CA HIS A 31 -9.40 -3.85 -9.83
C HIS A 31 -8.88 -4.76 -8.73
N GLU A 32 -9.68 -5.73 -8.33
CA GLU A 32 -9.25 -6.68 -7.31
C GLU A 32 -8.14 -7.58 -7.87
N PRO A 33 -6.93 -7.56 -7.28
CA PRO A 33 -5.83 -8.37 -7.80
C PRO A 33 -5.97 -9.85 -7.48
N GLY A 34 -6.94 -10.26 -6.65
CA GLY A 34 -7.15 -11.66 -6.23
C GLY A 34 -6.01 -12.24 -5.39
N LEU A 35 -5.12 -11.40 -4.86
CA LEU A 35 -3.89 -11.80 -4.22
C LEU A 35 -4.04 -11.80 -2.69
N LYS A 36 -3.47 -12.81 -2.03
CA LYS A 36 -3.44 -12.88 -0.56
C LYS A 36 -2.26 -12.13 0.05
N LYS A 37 -1.14 -12.06 -0.66
CA LYS A 37 0.12 -11.44 -0.20
C LYS A 37 0.73 -10.63 -1.32
N TYR A 38 1.07 -9.37 -1.03
CA TYR A 38 1.72 -8.47 -2.00
C TYR A 38 2.28 -7.23 -1.32
N VAL A 39 3.20 -6.56 -2.01
CA VAL A 39 3.62 -5.20 -1.67
C VAL A 39 2.79 -4.25 -2.51
N VAL A 40 2.09 -3.30 -1.90
CA VAL A 40 1.44 -2.22 -2.65
C VAL A 40 2.31 -0.97 -2.57
N ILE A 41 2.67 -0.44 -3.74
CA ILE A 41 3.33 0.86 -3.86
C ILE A 41 2.29 1.93 -4.09
N VAL A 42 2.38 3.01 -3.29
CA VAL A 42 1.42 4.11 -3.33
C VAL A 42 2.16 5.40 -3.67
N TRP A 43 1.74 6.06 -4.74
CA TRP A 43 2.31 7.35 -5.16
C TRP A 43 1.28 8.25 -5.88
N PRO A 44 1.55 9.54 -6.07
CA PRO A 44 2.54 10.33 -5.34
C PRO A 44 2.20 10.43 -3.85
N HIS A 45 3.25 10.48 -2.98
CA HIS A 45 3.10 10.67 -1.55
C HIS A 45 3.39 12.13 -1.20
N THR A 46 2.33 12.95 -1.17
CA THR A 46 2.46 14.41 -1.03
C THR A 46 1.82 14.97 0.23
N SER A 47 1.05 14.16 0.96
CA SER A 47 0.24 14.65 2.07
C SER A 47 0.22 13.68 3.27
N ASN A 48 0.05 14.21 4.47
CA ASN A 48 -0.31 13.42 5.65
C ASN A 48 -1.69 12.76 5.51
N LEU A 49 -2.54 13.30 4.62
CA LEU A 49 -3.88 12.78 4.36
C LEU A 49 -3.86 11.49 3.53
N ASP A 50 -2.73 11.13 2.92
CA ASP A 50 -2.60 9.87 2.17
C ASP A 50 -2.91 8.67 3.06
N PHE A 51 -2.48 8.73 4.35
CA PHE A 51 -2.75 7.67 5.30
C PHE A 51 -4.25 7.53 5.64
N PRO A 52 -4.97 8.56 6.12
CA PRO A 52 -6.40 8.42 6.42
C PRO A 52 -7.23 8.12 5.16
N ILE A 53 -6.92 8.68 4.01
CA ILE A 53 -7.64 8.39 2.75
C ILE A 53 -7.39 6.93 2.32
N GLY A 54 -6.15 6.47 2.33
CA GLY A 54 -5.78 5.09 2.03
C GLY A 54 -6.38 4.10 3.04
N PHE A 55 -6.46 4.47 4.32
CA PHE A 55 -7.12 3.68 5.35
C PHE A 55 -8.62 3.50 5.06
N ILE A 56 -9.35 4.61 4.80
CA ILE A 56 -10.78 4.58 4.44
C ILE A 56 -10.98 3.74 3.18
N PHE A 57 -10.17 3.97 2.14
CA PHE A 57 -10.19 3.19 0.91
C PHE A 57 -10.02 1.69 1.18
N SER A 58 -9.03 1.29 1.98
CA SER A 58 -8.77 -0.11 2.29
C SER A 58 -9.92 -0.81 3.06
N ARG A 59 -10.78 -0.02 3.73
CA ARG A 59 -11.98 -0.53 4.41
C ARG A 59 -13.20 -0.59 3.50
N ALA A 60 -13.23 0.25 2.47
CA ALA A 60 -14.33 0.34 1.52
C ALA A 60 -14.26 -0.75 0.44
N TYR A 61 -13.06 -1.31 0.18
CA TYR A 61 -12.81 -2.25 -0.91
C TYR A 61 -12.32 -3.62 -0.41
N PRO A 62 -12.61 -4.73 -1.14
CA PRO A 62 -12.28 -6.09 -0.71
C PRO A 62 -10.80 -6.40 -0.93
N MET A 63 -9.95 -5.93 -0.02
CA MET A 63 -8.53 -6.23 0.00
C MET A 63 -8.10 -6.71 1.38
N PRO A 64 -7.00 -7.47 1.50
CA PRO A 64 -6.38 -7.72 2.79
C PRO A 64 -5.99 -6.39 3.44
N ARG A 65 -6.07 -6.33 4.78
CA ARG A 65 -5.71 -5.12 5.51
C ARG A 65 -4.26 -4.71 5.22
N PRO A 66 -4.00 -3.49 4.72
CA PRO A 66 -2.64 -3.04 4.50
C PRO A 66 -1.91 -2.79 5.82
N HIS A 67 -0.64 -3.18 5.85
CA HIS A 67 0.30 -2.87 6.92
C HIS A 67 1.28 -1.81 6.40
N PHE A 68 1.83 -1.02 7.32
CA PHE A 68 2.85 -0.02 7.01
C PHE A 68 4.01 -0.11 8.00
N LEU A 69 5.19 0.25 7.54
CA LEU A 69 6.39 0.22 8.36
C LEU A 69 6.56 1.54 9.10
N ALA A 70 6.67 1.48 10.41
CA ALA A 70 6.91 2.66 11.24
C ALA A 70 8.12 2.44 12.16
N LYS A 71 8.78 3.55 12.55
CA LYS A 71 9.88 3.47 13.51
C LYS A 71 9.37 2.98 14.87
N ASP A 72 10.20 2.26 15.61
CA ASP A 72 9.87 1.75 16.96
C ASP A 72 9.29 2.82 17.89
N GLY A 73 9.75 4.07 17.76
CA GLY A 73 9.22 5.19 18.52
C GLY A 73 7.73 5.45 18.34
N ALA A 74 7.16 5.11 17.19
CA ALA A 74 5.72 5.25 16.91
C ALA A 74 4.85 4.27 17.70
N PHE A 75 5.47 3.23 18.27
CA PHE A 75 4.80 2.17 19.04
C PHE A 75 4.91 2.34 20.56
N LYS A 76 5.52 3.45 21.00
CA LYS A 76 5.67 3.78 22.43
C LYS A 76 4.48 4.60 22.93
N GLY A 77 4.18 4.46 24.23
CA GLY A 77 3.12 5.22 24.89
C GLY A 77 1.71 4.92 24.34
N ILE A 78 0.80 5.89 24.50
CA ILE A 78 -0.62 5.78 24.14
C ILE A 78 -0.83 5.56 22.63
N MET A 79 0.06 6.06 21.79
CA MET A 79 -0.03 5.90 20.32
C MET A 79 0.32 4.49 19.84
N GLY A 80 1.01 3.69 20.64
CA GLY A 80 1.44 2.35 20.27
C GLY A 80 0.30 1.40 19.89
N PRO A 81 -0.72 1.24 20.75
CA PRO A 81 -1.91 0.43 20.42
C PRO A 81 -2.64 0.93 19.18
N ILE A 82 -2.76 2.25 19.00
CA ILE A 82 -3.42 2.86 17.84
C ILE A 82 -2.64 2.54 16.57
N ALA A 83 -1.30 2.69 16.58
CA ALA A 83 -0.46 2.38 15.44
C ALA A 83 -0.55 0.90 15.03
N ARG A 84 -0.54 -0.03 16.00
CA ARG A 84 -0.75 -1.47 15.75
C ARG A 84 -2.14 -1.75 15.20
N TRP A 85 -3.17 -1.16 15.80
CA TRP A 85 -4.55 -1.28 15.32
C TRP A 85 -4.69 -0.76 13.88
N ALA A 86 -4.00 0.30 13.52
CA ALA A 86 -3.99 0.85 12.16
C ALA A 86 -3.21 -0.01 11.15
N GLY A 87 -2.49 -1.05 11.59
CA GLY A 87 -1.69 -1.94 10.73
C GLY A 87 -0.20 -1.61 10.73
N GLY A 88 0.27 -0.80 11.67
CA GLY A 88 1.69 -0.48 11.79
C GLY A 88 2.52 -1.69 12.24
N ILE A 89 3.67 -1.87 11.62
CA ILE A 89 4.70 -2.84 11.98
C ILE A 89 5.94 -2.08 12.42
N ALA A 90 6.41 -2.39 13.63
CA ALA A 90 7.65 -1.82 14.14
C ALA A 90 8.85 -2.43 13.42
N VAL A 91 9.71 -1.58 12.88
CA VAL A 91 10.94 -2.00 12.23
C VAL A 91 12.10 -1.18 12.72
N ASP A 92 13.18 -1.88 13.06
CA ASP A 92 14.45 -1.26 13.39
C ASP A 92 15.21 -0.94 12.10
N ARG A 93 15.12 0.32 11.68
CA ARG A 93 15.80 0.83 10.47
C ARG A 93 17.30 1.10 10.71
N SER A 94 17.80 0.99 11.95
CA SER A 94 19.22 1.19 12.26
C SER A 94 20.07 0.01 11.80
N LYS A 95 19.46 -1.17 11.68
CA LYS A 95 20.08 -2.40 11.19
C LYS A 95 19.76 -2.62 9.72
N SER A 96 20.31 -1.80 8.84
CA SER A 96 20.02 -1.83 7.40
C SER A 96 20.33 -3.17 6.73
N THR A 97 21.28 -3.94 7.25
CA THR A 97 21.76 -5.20 6.66
C THR A 97 20.69 -6.31 6.61
N ASN A 98 19.68 -6.28 7.51
CA ASN A 98 18.66 -7.33 7.58
C ASN A 98 17.22 -6.78 7.42
N PHE A 99 17.07 -5.51 7.02
CA PHE A 99 15.76 -4.88 6.94
C PHE A 99 14.81 -5.58 5.93
N VAL A 100 15.33 -5.87 4.74
CA VAL A 100 14.56 -6.55 3.69
C VAL A 100 14.12 -7.94 4.15
N GLU A 101 15.05 -8.70 4.76
CA GLU A 101 14.77 -10.04 5.26
C GLU A 101 13.77 -10.05 6.41
N GLN A 102 13.89 -9.10 7.35
CA GLN A 102 12.95 -8.95 8.46
C GLN A 102 11.51 -8.71 7.94
N VAL A 103 11.37 -7.81 6.97
CA VAL A 103 10.05 -7.50 6.38
C VAL A 103 9.55 -8.66 5.53
N ALA A 104 10.42 -9.32 4.77
CA ALA A 104 10.05 -10.51 3.99
C ALA A 104 9.58 -11.67 4.89
N ALA A 105 10.15 -11.80 6.10
CA ALA A 105 9.71 -12.80 7.06
C ALA A 105 8.27 -12.58 7.55
N GLU A 106 7.77 -11.33 7.60
CA GLU A 106 6.37 -11.05 7.94
C GLU A 106 5.41 -11.68 6.93
N PHE A 107 5.77 -11.72 5.65
CA PHE A 107 4.95 -12.39 4.63
C PHE A 107 4.82 -13.91 4.88
N LYS A 108 5.81 -14.53 5.51
CA LYS A 108 5.75 -15.97 5.85
C LYS A 108 4.87 -16.24 7.07
N ARG A 109 4.76 -15.29 8.00
CA ARG A 109 4.00 -15.43 9.26
C ARG A 109 2.49 -15.32 9.10
N HIS A 110 2.02 -14.76 8.00
CA HIS A 110 0.61 -14.47 7.77
C HIS A 110 0.10 -15.17 6.52
N ASP A 111 -1.12 -15.70 6.53
CA ASP A 111 -1.77 -16.26 5.34
C ASP A 111 -2.20 -15.18 4.34
N ARG A 112 -2.53 -14.00 4.85
CA ARG A 112 -2.89 -12.81 4.06
C ARG A 112 -2.10 -11.63 4.60
N PHE A 113 -1.31 -11.00 3.74
CA PHE A 113 -0.47 -9.89 4.16
C PHE A 113 -0.23 -8.90 3.03
N VAL A 114 -0.54 -7.64 3.26
CA VAL A 114 -0.29 -6.54 2.33
C VAL A 114 0.60 -5.53 3.01
N LEU A 115 1.73 -5.22 2.40
CA LEU A 115 2.62 -4.17 2.84
C LEU A 115 2.46 -2.94 1.96
N ALA A 116 2.01 -1.82 2.54
CA ALA A 116 1.93 -0.54 1.85
C ALA A 116 3.24 0.23 2.02
N VAL A 117 3.80 0.66 0.90
CA VAL A 117 5.06 1.42 0.85
C VAL A 117 4.90 2.61 -0.09
N THR A 118 5.43 3.74 0.31
CA THR A 118 5.59 4.90 -0.57
C THR A 118 7.03 4.89 -1.10
N PRO A 119 7.23 4.64 -2.41
CA PRO A 119 8.57 4.46 -2.97
C PRO A 119 9.43 5.73 -2.90
N GLU A 120 8.80 6.89 -2.84
CA GLU A 120 9.48 8.17 -2.66
C GLU A 120 10.17 8.28 -1.30
N GLY A 121 9.62 7.64 -0.26
CA GLY A 121 10.14 7.66 1.11
C GLY A 121 10.17 9.04 1.76
N THR A 122 9.55 10.02 1.14
CA THR A 122 9.40 11.41 1.57
C THR A 122 8.11 11.99 0.97
N ARG A 123 7.63 13.10 1.53
CA ARG A 123 6.51 13.89 0.98
C ARG A 123 6.97 15.06 0.12
N SER A 124 8.25 15.34 0.12
CA SER A 124 8.84 16.31 -0.78
C SER A 124 9.10 15.70 -2.14
N LYS A 125 9.02 16.51 -3.20
CA LYS A 125 9.35 16.05 -4.54
C LYS A 125 10.76 15.46 -4.56
N THR A 126 10.88 14.24 -5.04
CA THR A 126 12.16 13.54 -5.18
C THR A 126 12.34 13.05 -6.60
N PRO A 127 13.54 13.17 -7.18
CA PRO A 127 13.83 12.66 -8.52
C PRO A 127 14.02 11.13 -8.55
N TYR A 128 14.18 10.50 -7.37
CA TYR A 128 14.49 9.08 -7.27
C TYR A 128 13.55 8.35 -6.33
N TRP A 129 13.14 7.17 -6.73
CA TRP A 129 12.44 6.23 -5.88
C TRP A 129 13.41 5.31 -5.16
N LYS A 130 13.07 4.96 -3.92
CA LYS A 130 13.80 3.97 -3.14
C LYS A 130 13.38 2.57 -3.59
N SER A 131 14.33 1.73 -3.95
CA SER A 131 14.09 0.37 -4.43
C SER A 131 13.77 -0.65 -3.32
N GLY A 132 13.69 -0.22 -2.05
CA GLY A 132 13.46 -1.12 -0.92
C GLY A 132 12.19 -1.97 -1.07
N PHE A 133 11.10 -1.43 -1.59
CA PHE A 133 9.86 -2.17 -1.85
C PHE A 133 10.07 -3.35 -2.81
N TYR A 134 10.89 -3.13 -3.83
CA TYR A 134 11.22 -4.11 -4.85
C TYR A 134 11.97 -5.31 -4.28
N TYR A 135 13.04 -5.04 -3.52
CA TYR A 135 13.80 -6.10 -2.86
C TYR A 135 13.01 -6.86 -1.79
N ILE A 136 12.10 -6.18 -1.08
CA ILE A 136 11.16 -6.83 -0.15
C ILE A 136 10.24 -7.78 -0.92
N ALA A 137 9.64 -7.33 -2.02
CA ALA A 137 8.74 -8.14 -2.83
C ALA A 137 9.47 -9.36 -3.44
N LEU A 138 10.70 -9.14 -3.93
CA LEU A 138 11.55 -10.20 -4.48
C LEU A 138 11.93 -11.23 -3.42
N ALA A 139 12.41 -10.80 -2.24
CA ALA A 139 12.79 -11.68 -1.14
C ALA A 139 11.60 -12.45 -0.54
N ALA A 140 10.42 -11.84 -0.52
CA ALA A 140 9.17 -12.46 -0.07
C ALA A 140 8.52 -13.34 -1.15
N ASN A 141 8.98 -13.28 -2.39
CA ASN A 141 8.39 -13.93 -3.57
C ASN A 141 6.90 -13.58 -3.72
N VAL A 142 6.60 -12.29 -3.71
CA VAL A 142 5.24 -11.76 -3.83
C VAL A 142 5.15 -10.68 -4.90
N PRO A 143 4.00 -10.49 -5.56
CA PRO A 143 3.83 -9.43 -6.54
C PRO A 143 3.84 -8.04 -5.92
N VAL A 144 4.14 -7.05 -6.77
CA VAL A 144 3.97 -5.63 -6.50
C VAL A 144 2.65 -5.19 -7.13
N VAL A 145 1.78 -4.58 -6.33
CA VAL A 145 0.52 -3.97 -6.77
C VAL A 145 0.70 -2.46 -6.82
N MET A 146 0.17 -1.83 -7.83
CA MET A 146 0.29 -0.39 -8.04
C MET A 146 -0.97 0.34 -7.56
N ALA A 147 -0.76 1.47 -6.87
CA ALA A 147 -1.81 2.37 -6.43
C ALA A 147 -1.38 3.82 -6.61
N THR A 148 -2.27 4.64 -7.17
CA THR A 148 -2.04 6.09 -7.29
C THR A 148 -3.10 6.89 -6.55
N ILE A 149 -2.70 8.03 -5.97
CA ILE A 149 -3.58 8.98 -5.30
C ILE A 149 -3.53 10.31 -6.06
N ASP A 150 -4.62 10.66 -6.74
CA ASP A 150 -4.77 11.92 -7.45
C ASP A 150 -5.67 12.86 -6.64
N TYR A 151 -5.07 13.83 -5.96
CA TYR A 151 -5.81 14.82 -5.16
C TYR A 151 -6.62 15.79 -6.00
N GLY A 152 -6.14 16.14 -7.20
CA GLY A 152 -6.84 17.05 -8.10
C GLY A 152 -8.16 16.47 -8.57
N LYS A 153 -8.20 15.18 -8.82
CA LYS A 153 -9.38 14.43 -9.24
C LYS A 153 -10.09 13.75 -8.08
N LYS A 154 -9.50 13.75 -6.88
CA LYS A 154 -9.90 12.94 -5.73
C LYS A 154 -10.14 11.48 -6.14
N LEU A 155 -9.16 10.89 -6.82
CA LEU A 155 -9.26 9.56 -7.42
C LEU A 155 -8.11 8.66 -6.97
N ILE A 156 -8.45 7.46 -6.51
CA ILE A 156 -7.49 6.38 -6.30
C ILE A 156 -7.59 5.40 -7.47
N ARG A 157 -6.44 5.04 -8.07
CA ARG A 157 -6.35 3.87 -8.97
C ARG A 157 -5.62 2.76 -8.23
N TYR A 158 -6.11 1.54 -8.38
CA TYR A 158 -5.58 0.39 -7.64
C TYR A 158 -5.81 -0.91 -8.40
N GLY A 159 -4.80 -1.80 -8.38
CA GLY A 159 -5.01 -3.21 -8.72
C GLY A 159 -4.12 -3.76 -9.82
N THR A 160 -3.50 -2.94 -10.66
CA THR A 160 -2.51 -3.44 -11.62
C THR A 160 -1.30 -3.99 -10.86
N SER A 161 -0.82 -5.16 -11.23
CA SER A 161 0.27 -5.84 -10.52
C SER A 161 1.25 -6.50 -11.48
N PHE A 162 2.47 -6.70 -11.00
CA PHE A 162 3.49 -7.49 -11.67
C PHE A 162 4.30 -8.29 -10.65
N MET A 163 4.92 -9.39 -11.10
CA MET A 163 5.85 -10.17 -10.29
C MET A 163 7.27 -9.67 -10.55
N PRO A 164 8.05 -9.26 -9.52
CA PRO A 164 9.43 -8.83 -9.72
C PRO A 164 10.25 -9.93 -10.40
N SER A 165 10.94 -9.57 -11.50
CA SER A 165 11.74 -10.51 -12.30
C SER A 165 13.18 -10.68 -11.78
N GLY A 166 13.66 -9.72 -10.98
CA GLY A 166 15.06 -9.59 -10.60
C GLY A 166 15.79 -8.54 -11.43
N ASP A 167 15.28 -8.16 -12.60
CA ASP A 167 15.76 -7.03 -13.39
C ASP A 167 15.02 -5.76 -12.97
N LEU A 168 15.68 -4.98 -12.13
CA LEU A 168 15.11 -3.76 -11.55
C LEU A 168 14.70 -2.75 -12.63
N GLU A 169 15.50 -2.59 -13.66
CA GLU A 169 15.29 -1.58 -14.70
C GLU A 169 14.11 -1.94 -15.60
N ALA A 170 14.06 -3.19 -16.05
CA ALA A 170 12.95 -3.71 -16.83
C ALA A 170 11.62 -3.63 -16.06
N ASP A 171 11.62 -3.97 -14.76
CA ASP A 171 10.43 -3.93 -13.92
C ASP A 171 9.98 -2.49 -13.62
N PHE A 172 10.93 -1.54 -13.50
CA PHE A 172 10.58 -0.13 -13.34
C PHE A 172 9.95 0.48 -14.60
N GLU A 173 10.23 -0.05 -15.79
CA GLU A 173 9.51 0.35 -17.00
C GLU A 173 8.03 -0.01 -16.95
N ILE A 174 7.67 -1.13 -16.29
CA ILE A 174 6.26 -1.50 -16.06
C ILE A 174 5.58 -0.42 -15.20
N ILE A 175 6.26 0.03 -14.15
CA ILE A 175 5.73 1.05 -13.23
C ILE A 175 5.58 2.41 -13.95
N ARG A 176 6.54 2.79 -14.79
CA ARG A 176 6.51 4.06 -15.55
C ARG A 176 5.36 4.14 -16.56
N ARG A 177 4.89 3.00 -17.05
CA ARG A 177 3.77 2.92 -18.01
C ARG A 177 2.39 2.96 -17.35
N TYR A 178 2.32 2.82 -16.03
CA TYR A 178 1.09 2.85 -15.26
C TYR A 178 0.61 4.28 -14.99
#